data_7c7fa3c45dd16ab1e12d81446b55133d
#
_entry.id   7c7fa3c45dd16ab1e12d81446b55133d
#
_cell.length_a   1.000
_cell.length_b   1.000
_cell.length_c   1.000
_cell.angle_alpha   90.00
_cell.angle_beta   90.00
_cell.angle_gamma   90.00
#
_symmetry.space_group_name_H-M   'P 1'
#
loop_
_entity.id
_entity.type
_entity.pdbx_description
1 polymer ?
#
loop_
_entity_poly.entity_id
_entity_poly.type
_entity_poly.pdbx_seq_one_letter_code
_entity_poly.pdbx_strand_id
1 'polypeptide(L)'
;PQLLQYHLLVAGAWALMLGFGTSGLERKVAFRRMGFALGAVALGLAIGAIQFLPLSEYTPWSPRAGGRDYAYATSYSWPLEEIINTYLPQFSGILGNYWGRNGIHLHSEYLGAAVLLLVPLAFGVGGEVRRGFRRFWLGVAIVSLLWALGGSTPFFQLVYAIVPGTKFFRAPSTMMFVFAFSVALLAALGTERLLAGRATARYAIGWLVAGAAIALLATAGAFTSFALGLVV
;
A
#
# COMPACT_ATOMS: atom_id res chain seq x y z
N PRO A 1 -0.75 14.04 -9.72
CA PRO A 1 -0.03 14.59 -8.56
C PRO A 1 -0.07 13.64 -7.34
N GLN A 2 -1.25 13.09 -6.98
CA GLN A 2 -1.42 12.21 -5.81
C GLN A 2 -0.49 10.99 -5.82
N LEU A 3 -0.43 10.26 -6.91
CA LEU A 3 0.45 9.09 -7.05
C LEU A 3 1.93 9.47 -6.93
N LEU A 4 2.32 10.62 -7.49
CA LEU A 4 3.68 11.15 -7.34
C LEU A 4 4.01 11.44 -5.87
N GLN A 5 3.08 12.03 -5.13
CA GLN A 5 3.26 12.28 -3.70
C GLN A 5 3.55 10.97 -2.95
N TYR A 6 2.81 9.91 -3.23
CA TYR A 6 3.02 8.61 -2.60
C TYR A 6 4.39 8.01 -2.94
N HIS A 7 4.79 8.10 -4.21
CA HIS A 7 6.13 7.67 -4.63
C HIS A 7 7.24 8.45 -3.92
N LEU A 8 7.11 9.76 -3.82
CA LEU A 8 8.11 10.61 -3.16
C LEU A 8 8.21 10.30 -1.65
N LEU A 9 7.09 10.04 -0.98
CA LEU A 9 7.08 9.64 0.43
C LEU A 9 7.82 8.32 0.64
N VAL A 10 7.53 7.30 -0.17
CA VAL A 10 8.16 5.98 -0.06
C VAL A 10 9.64 6.04 -0.46
N ALA A 11 9.96 6.70 -1.58
CA ALA A 11 11.34 6.84 -2.04
C ALA A 11 12.19 7.66 -1.04
N GLY A 12 11.61 8.72 -0.46
CA GLY A 12 12.24 9.51 0.59
C GLY A 12 12.52 8.69 1.84
N ALA A 13 11.52 7.94 2.33
CA ALA A 13 11.68 7.06 3.48
C ALA A 13 12.74 5.96 3.21
N TRP A 14 12.75 5.39 2.01
CA TRP A 14 13.76 4.43 1.58
C TRP A 14 15.17 5.03 1.55
N ALA A 15 15.31 6.23 0.97
CA ALA A 15 16.59 6.94 0.91
C ALA A 15 17.11 7.27 2.32
N LEU A 16 16.23 7.69 3.24
CA LEU A 16 16.59 7.93 4.64
C LEU A 16 17.05 6.64 5.32
N MET A 17 16.33 5.53 5.12
CA MET A 17 16.73 4.23 5.69
C MET A 17 18.10 3.79 5.15
N LEU A 18 18.37 3.92 3.87
CA LEU A 18 19.66 3.57 3.27
C LEU A 18 20.78 4.50 3.74
N GLY A 19 20.48 5.79 3.91
CA GLY A 19 21.45 6.79 4.33
C GLY A 19 21.85 6.68 5.80
N PHE A 20 20.88 6.43 6.66
CA PHE A 20 21.08 6.50 8.11
C PHE A 20 20.86 5.18 8.85
N GLY A 21 20.17 4.23 8.23
CA GLY A 21 19.80 2.95 8.83
C GLY A 21 20.79 1.81 8.59
N THR A 22 21.80 1.98 7.72
CA THR A 22 22.84 0.97 7.48
C THR A 22 24.06 1.24 8.36
N SER A 23 24.30 0.35 9.32
CA SER A 23 25.49 0.36 10.14
C SER A 23 26.74 0.25 9.25
N GLY A 24 27.65 1.18 9.37
CA GLY A 24 28.93 1.19 8.67
C GLY A 24 29.08 2.16 7.50
N LEU A 25 28.06 2.89 7.12
CA LEU A 25 28.20 3.94 6.11
C LEU A 25 28.70 5.24 6.78
N GLU A 26 29.85 5.77 6.30
CA GLU A 26 30.32 7.08 6.76
C GLU A 26 29.25 8.14 6.49
N ARG A 27 28.96 8.97 7.50
CA ARG A 27 27.95 10.05 7.40
C ARG A 27 28.14 10.94 6.16
N LYS A 28 29.39 11.23 5.82
CA LYS A 28 29.75 12.03 4.64
C LYS A 28 29.27 11.39 3.34
N VAL A 29 29.39 10.05 3.22
CA VAL A 29 28.91 9.29 2.07
C VAL A 29 27.38 9.25 2.03
N ALA A 30 26.74 9.10 3.19
CA ALA A 30 25.28 9.14 3.31
C ALA A 30 24.72 10.49 2.85
N PHE A 31 25.26 11.61 3.33
CA PHE A 31 24.85 12.96 2.92
C PHE A 31 25.07 13.21 1.43
N ARG A 32 26.20 12.76 0.87
CA ARG A 32 26.45 12.88 -0.57
C ARG A 32 25.43 12.13 -1.41
N ARG A 33 25.12 10.89 -1.03
CA ARG A 33 24.09 10.08 -1.73
C ARG A 33 22.70 10.71 -1.59
N MET A 34 22.37 11.24 -0.44
CA MET A 34 21.12 11.97 -0.22
C MET A 34 21.04 13.22 -1.09
N GLY A 35 22.16 13.98 -1.20
CA GLY A 35 22.24 15.15 -2.09
C GLY A 35 21.97 14.78 -3.55
N PHE A 36 22.56 13.67 -4.06
CA PHE A 36 22.26 13.19 -5.41
C PHE A 36 20.79 12.77 -5.57
N ALA A 37 20.21 12.07 -4.59
CA ALA A 37 18.80 11.68 -4.63
C ALA A 37 17.88 12.92 -4.67
N LEU A 38 18.14 13.92 -3.83
CA LEU A 38 17.39 15.18 -3.83
C LEU A 38 17.57 15.94 -5.15
N GLY A 39 18.80 15.98 -5.69
CA GLY A 39 19.08 16.59 -6.99
C GLY A 39 18.30 15.90 -8.12
N ALA A 40 18.23 14.57 -8.12
CA ALA A 40 17.45 13.82 -9.09
C ALA A 40 15.94 14.11 -8.98
N VAL A 41 15.41 14.20 -7.75
CA VAL A 41 14.01 14.60 -7.51
C VAL A 41 13.76 16.02 -8.00
N ALA A 42 14.66 16.97 -7.69
CA ALA A 42 14.51 18.35 -8.11
C ALA A 42 14.54 18.48 -9.64
N LEU A 43 15.45 17.75 -10.32
CA LEU A 43 15.50 17.69 -11.77
C LEU A 43 14.19 17.10 -12.34
N GLY A 44 13.70 15.99 -11.79
CA GLY A 44 12.43 15.39 -12.20
C GLY A 44 11.24 16.34 -12.03
N LEU A 45 11.18 17.07 -10.93
CA LEU A 45 10.16 18.10 -10.71
C LEU A 45 10.30 19.28 -11.69
N ALA A 46 11.54 19.68 -12.01
CA ALA A 46 11.80 20.75 -13.00
C ALA A 46 11.34 20.34 -14.41
N ILE A 47 11.61 19.10 -14.81
CA ILE A 47 11.11 18.56 -16.09
C ILE A 47 9.58 18.49 -16.07
N GLY A 48 8.97 18.07 -14.96
CA GLY A 48 7.51 17.99 -14.77
C GLY A 48 6.83 19.36 -14.58
N ALA A 49 7.60 20.44 -14.44
CA ALA A 49 7.04 21.78 -14.15
C ALA A 49 6.06 22.26 -15.22
N ILE A 50 6.25 21.85 -16.46
CA ILE A 50 5.33 22.16 -17.57
C ILE A 50 3.88 21.72 -17.27
N GLN A 51 3.72 20.67 -16.46
CA GLN A 51 2.41 20.18 -16.03
C GLN A 51 1.98 20.78 -14.70
N PHE A 52 2.92 20.92 -13.75
CA PHE A 52 2.60 21.35 -12.38
C PHE A 52 2.31 22.84 -12.27
N LEU A 53 3.02 23.70 -13.02
CA LEU A 53 2.81 25.15 -12.94
C LEU A 53 1.40 25.57 -13.36
N PRO A 54 0.88 25.17 -14.54
CA PRO A 54 -0.49 25.51 -14.92
C PRO A 54 -1.53 24.93 -13.94
N LEU A 55 -1.28 23.71 -13.42
CA LEU A 55 -2.18 23.10 -12.45
C LEU A 55 -2.20 23.89 -11.12
N SER A 56 -1.05 24.39 -10.66
CA SER A 56 -0.96 25.21 -9.44
C SER A 56 -1.68 26.54 -9.59
N GLU A 57 -1.56 27.19 -10.75
CA GLU A 57 -2.29 28.41 -11.09
C GLU A 57 -3.80 28.21 -11.20
N TYR A 58 -4.23 27.06 -11.74
CA TYR A 58 -5.63 26.72 -11.87
C TYR A 58 -6.29 26.31 -10.54
N THR A 59 -5.53 25.71 -9.62
CA THR A 59 -6.07 25.16 -8.36
C THR A 59 -6.92 26.17 -7.56
N PRO A 60 -6.51 27.46 -7.38
CA PRO A 60 -7.33 28.44 -6.67
C PRO A 60 -8.69 28.73 -7.31
N TRP A 61 -8.84 28.48 -8.61
CA TRP A 61 -10.08 28.69 -9.37
C TRP A 61 -10.94 27.42 -9.47
N SER A 62 -10.44 26.33 -8.95
CA SER A 62 -11.11 25.04 -8.99
C SER A 62 -11.95 24.80 -7.72
N PRO A 63 -12.88 23.83 -7.74
CA PRO A 63 -13.58 23.39 -6.54
C PRO A 63 -12.67 22.89 -5.41
N ARG A 64 -11.37 22.80 -5.64
CA ARG A 64 -10.34 22.39 -4.67
C ARG A 64 -9.61 23.57 -4.03
N ALA A 65 -10.01 24.80 -4.32
CA ALA A 65 -9.40 26.01 -3.75
C ALA A 65 -9.41 25.95 -2.20
N GLY A 66 -8.27 26.26 -1.57
CA GLY A 66 -8.13 26.23 -0.12
C GLY A 66 -8.09 24.85 0.53
N GLY A 67 -8.15 23.77 -0.25
CA GLY A 67 -8.29 22.40 0.25
C GLY A 67 -9.74 22.02 0.49
N ARG A 68 -9.97 20.76 0.82
CA ARG A 68 -11.30 20.20 1.08
C ARG A 68 -11.34 19.60 2.47
N ASP A 69 -12.54 19.38 2.98
CA ASP A 69 -12.78 18.82 4.29
C ASP A 69 -12.37 17.34 4.39
N TYR A 70 -12.41 16.82 5.61
CA TYR A 70 -12.04 15.43 5.89
C TYR A 70 -12.97 14.44 5.18
N ALA A 71 -14.26 14.75 5.08
CA ALA A 71 -15.25 13.88 4.41
C ALA A 71 -14.92 13.73 2.92
N TYR A 72 -14.50 14.80 2.25
CA TYR A 72 -14.02 14.73 0.87
C TYR A 72 -12.74 13.92 0.75
N ALA A 73 -11.76 14.15 1.63
CA ALA A 73 -10.48 13.46 1.58
C ALA A 73 -10.61 11.95 1.83
N THR A 74 -11.60 11.53 2.62
CA THR A 74 -11.90 10.11 2.91
C THR A 74 -12.89 9.49 1.94
N SER A 75 -13.44 10.26 0.99
CA SER A 75 -14.31 9.69 -0.04
C SER A 75 -13.55 8.63 -0.84
N TYR A 76 -14.21 7.52 -1.17
CA TYR A 76 -13.62 6.34 -1.82
C TYR A 76 -12.48 5.70 -0.99
N SER A 77 -12.60 5.73 0.32
CA SER A 77 -11.80 4.88 1.21
C SER A 77 -12.04 3.41 0.90
N TRP A 78 -11.03 2.60 1.11
CA TRP A 78 -11.19 1.15 0.96
C TRP A 78 -11.99 0.58 2.13
N PRO A 79 -13.15 -0.05 1.87
CA PRO A 79 -13.96 -0.65 2.93
C PRO A 79 -13.27 -1.86 3.56
N LEU A 80 -13.48 -2.06 4.86
CA LEU A 80 -12.87 -3.19 5.59
C LEU A 80 -13.33 -4.55 5.06
N GLU A 81 -14.61 -4.65 4.64
CA GLU A 81 -15.18 -5.86 4.05
C GLU A 81 -14.49 -6.28 2.76
N GLU A 82 -13.91 -5.34 2.03
CA GLU A 82 -13.25 -5.58 0.76
C GLU A 82 -11.80 -6.06 0.90
N ILE A 83 -11.24 -6.11 2.11
CA ILE A 83 -9.91 -6.68 2.34
C ILE A 83 -9.83 -8.13 1.83
N ILE A 84 -10.93 -8.85 1.89
CA ILE A 84 -11.02 -10.24 1.39
C ILE A 84 -10.79 -10.32 -0.13
N ASN A 85 -11.09 -9.25 -0.89
CA ASN A 85 -10.81 -9.17 -2.32
C ASN A 85 -9.31 -9.33 -2.65
N THR A 86 -8.41 -9.05 -1.71
CA THR A 86 -6.97 -9.27 -1.91
C THR A 86 -6.63 -10.73 -2.15
N TYR A 87 -7.40 -11.63 -1.60
CA TYR A 87 -7.23 -13.08 -1.68
C TYR A 87 -8.26 -13.77 -2.57
N LEU A 88 -9.54 -13.40 -2.43
CA LEU A 88 -10.67 -13.94 -3.21
C LEU A 88 -11.12 -12.85 -4.19
N PRO A 89 -10.79 -13.00 -5.50
CA PRO A 89 -11.16 -11.99 -6.48
C PRO A 89 -12.69 -11.86 -6.55
N GLN A 90 -13.17 -10.61 -6.64
CA GLN A 90 -14.59 -10.30 -6.79
C GLN A 90 -15.48 -10.77 -5.62
N PHE A 91 -14.92 -10.94 -4.43
CA PHE A 91 -15.71 -11.32 -3.24
C PHE A 91 -16.85 -10.32 -2.98
N SER A 92 -16.60 -9.02 -3.12
CA SER A 92 -17.64 -7.97 -2.99
C SER A 92 -18.56 -7.85 -4.20
N GLY A 93 -18.38 -8.71 -5.21
CA GLY A 93 -19.11 -8.62 -6.46
C GLY A 93 -18.52 -7.58 -7.42
N ILE A 94 -19.14 -7.46 -8.60
CA ILE A 94 -18.77 -6.47 -9.63
C ILE A 94 -20.04 -5.90 -10.26
N LEU A 95 -20.01 -4.63 -10.63
CA LEU A 95 -21.11 -3.97 -11.32
C LEU A 95 -22.48 -4.22 -10.67
N GLY A 96 -23.39 -4.88 -11.37
CA GLY A 96 -24.75 -5.13 -10.89
C GLY A 96 -24.88 -6.05 -9.66
N ASN A 97 -23.84 -6.83 -9.36
CA ASN A 97 -23.80 -7.73 -8.21
C ASN A 97 -22.94 -7.19 -7.06
N TYR A 98 -22.45 -5.95 -7.19
CA TYR A 98 -21.64 -5.34 -6.13
C TYR A 98 -22.50 -5.00 -4.92
N TRP A 99 -22.07 -5.48 -3.74
CA TRP A 99 -22.77 -5.27 -2.48
C TRP A 99 -21.96 -4.45 -1.45
N GLY A 100 -20.70 -4.08 -1.79
CA GLY A 100 -19.86 -3.25 -0.92
C GLY A 100 -20.27 -1.78 -0.90
N ARG A 101 -19.61 -1.00 -0.06
CA ARG A 101 -19.90 0.44 0.14
C ARG A 101 -19.17 1.37 -0.82
N ASN A 102 -18.23 0.88 -1.62
CA ASN A 102 -17.43 1.70 -2.50
C ASN A 102 -17.86 1.50 -3.97
N GLY A 103 -18.83 2.29 -4.43
CA GLY A 103 -19.36 2.19 -5.80
C GLY A 103 -18.37 2.53 -6.92
N ILE A 104 -17.19 3.07 -6.59
CA ILE A 104 -16.14 3.40 -7.57
C ILE A 104 -14.81 2.84 -7.10
N HIS A 105 -14.35 1.80 -7.76
CA HIS A 105 -13.04 1.20 -7.53
C HIS A 105 -11.99 1.91 -8.41
N LEU A 106 -11.06 2.60 -7.78
CA LEU A 106 -9.98 3.34 -8.45
C LEU A 106 -8.64 2.59 -8.42
N HIS A 107 -8.66 1.32 -8.00
CA HIS A 107 -7.48 0.47 -7.82
C HIS A 107 -7.85 -0.99 -8.03
N SER A 108 -6.83 -1.81 -8.28
CA SER A 108 -6.96 -3.26 -8.27
C SER A 108 -6.74 -3.78 -6.85
N GLU A 109 -7.66 -4.59 -6.35
CA GLU A 109 -7.61 -5.12 -4.99
C GLU A 109 -6.97 -6.50 -4.93
N TYR A 110 -7.14 -7.32 -5.96
CA TYR A 110 -6.63 -8.67 -6.01
C TYR A 110 -5.11 -8.70 -6.15
N LEU A 111 -4.43 -9.23 -5.14
CA LEU A 111 -2.97 -9.36 -5.11
C LEU A 111 -2.49 -10.72 -5.66
N GLY A 112 -3.35 -11.71 -5.68
CA GLY A 112 -3.02 -13.07 -6.02
C GLY A 112 -2.74 -13.94 -4.79
N ALA A 113 -3.47 -15.05 -4.68
CA ALA A 113 -3.31 -15.98 -3.57
C ALA A 113 -1.87 -16.49 -3.44
N ALA A 114 -1.21 -16.80 -4.56
CA ALA A 114 0.18 -17.26 -4.57
C ALA A 114 1.14 -16.19 -3.97
N VAL A 115 0.93 -14.92 -4.28
CA VAL A 115 1.75 -13.83 -3.76
C VAL A 115 1.60 -13.73 -2.24
N LEU A 116 0.36 -13.79 -1.74
CA LEU A 116 0.09 -13.75 -0.31
C LEU A 116 0.68 -14.97 0.44
N LEU A 117 0.71 -16.14 -0.20
CA LEU A 117 1.35 -17.35 0.34
C LEU A 117 2.88 -17.18 0.47
N LEU A 118 3.50 -16.42 -0.42
CA LEU A 118 4.96 -16.23 -0.44
C LEU A 118 5.44 -15.20 0.60
N VAL A 119 4.63 -14.21 0.94
CA VAL A 119 5.01 -13.13 1.86
C VAL A 119 5.53 -13.62 3.22
N PRO A 120 4.88 -14.55 3.94
CA PRO A 120 5.39 -15.03 5.23
C PRO A 120 6.73 -15.74 5.11
N LEU A 121 7.03 -16.39 3.97
CA LEU A 121 8.32 -17.03 3.71
C LEU A 121 9.48 -16.01 3.69
N ALA A 122 9.23 -14.76 3.33
CA ALA A 122 10.24 -13.71 3.37
C ALA A 122 10.90 -13.57 4.75
N PHE A 123 10.16 -13.82 5.82
CA PHE A 123 10.63 -13.62 7.19
C PHE A 123 11.62 -14.69 7.70
N GLY A 124 11.87 -15.70 6.92
CA GLY A 124 12.90 -16.69 7.20
C GLY A 124 14.23 -16.48 6.46
N VAL A 125 14.37 -15.46 5.63
CA VAL A 125 15.59 -15.15 4.87
C VAL A 125 16.61 -14.44 5.79
N GLY A 126 17.86 -14.93 5.81
CA GLY A 126 18.94 -14.41 6.66
C GLY A 126 19.60 -13.12 6.16
N GLY A 127 20.56 -12.62 6.95
CA GLY A 127 21.39 -11.44 6.64
C GLY A 127 20.79 -10.12 7.12
N GLU A 128 21.66 -9.18 7.55
CA GLU A 128 21.21 -7.87 8.09
C GLU A 128 20.59 -6.97 7.02
N VAL A 129 21.19 -6.90 5.83
CA VAL A 129 20.71 -6.08 4.73
C VAL A 129 19.31 -6.53 4.30
N ARG A 130 19.11 -7.84 4.18
CA ARG A 130 17.79 -8.39 3.86
C ARG A 130 16.80 -8.20 5.00
N ARG A 131 17.26 -8.17 6.26
CA ARG A 131 16.41 -7.88 7.42
C ARG A 131 15.91 -6.44 7.40
N GLY A 132 16.79 -5.46 7.12
CA GLY A 132 16.41 -4.06 6.95
C GLY A 132 15.41 -3.87 5.82
N PHE A 133 15.68 -4.46 4.65
CA PHE A 133 14.77 -4.45 3.50
C PHE A 133 13.37 -4.99 3.85
N ARG A 134 13.29 -6.18 4.48
CA ARG A 134 12.01 -6.78 4.88
C ARG A 134 11.21 -5.90 5.84
N ARG A 135 11.89 -5.40 6.89
CA ARG A 135 11.24 -4.55 7.90
C ARG A 135 10.71 -3.27 7.30
N PHE A 136 11.48 -2.66 6.40
CA PHE A 136 11.04 -1.46 5.69
C PHE A 136 9.80 -1.72 4.86
N TRP A 137 9.83 -2.71 3.97
CA TRP A 137 8.71 -3.00 3.09
C TRP A 137 7.49 -3.56 3.82
N LEU A 138 7.69 -4.26 4.94
CA LEU A 138 6.59 -4.60 5.83
C LEU A 138 5.97 -3.34 6.45
N GLY A 139 6.78 -2.42 6.93
CA GLY A 139 6.31 -1.14 7.46
C GLY A 139 5.55 -0.32 6.41
N VAL A 140 6.09 -0.24 5.18
CA VAL A 140 5.42 0.42 4.05
C VAL A 140 4.09 -0.28 3.73
N ALA A 141 4.05 -1.62 3.71
CA ALA A 141 2.81 -2.36 3.49
C ALA A 141 1.75 -2.06 4.56
N ILE A 142 2.13 -2.07 5.83
CA ILE A 142 1.20 -1.77 6.94
C ILE A 142 0.69 -0.32 6.84
N VAL A 143 1.59 0.65 6.66
CA VAL A 143 1.24 2.07 6.57
C VAL A 143 0.35 2.34 5.35
N SER A 144 0.68 1.78 4.19
CA SER A 144 -0.11 1.95 2.97
C SER A 144 -1.48 1.29 3.05
N LEU A 145 -1.59 0.14 3.73
CA LEU A 145 -2.87 -0.52 4.01
C LEU A 145 -3.74 0.37 4.90
N LEU A 146 -3.21 0.84 6.03
CA LEU A 146 -3.94 1.72 6.95
C LEU A 146 -4.35 3.04 6.28
N TRP A 147 -3.50 3.57 5.41
CA TRP A 147 -3.82 4.75 4.60
C TRP A 147 -4.95 4.48 3.62
N ALA A 148 -4.91 3.36 2.89
CA ALA A 148 -5.93 2.97 1.91
C ALA A 148 -7.31 2.79 2.56
N LEU A 149 -7.37 2.29 3.80
CA LEU A 149 -8.59 2.17 4.59
C LEU A 149 -9.22 3.53 4.91
N GLY A 150 -8.46 4.63 4.81
CA GLY A 150 -8.98 5.99 4.90
C GLY A 150 -9.88 6.23 6.10
N GLY A 151 -11.09 6.69 5.84
CA GLY A 151 -12.10 6.99 6.88
C GLY A 151 -12.58 5.78 7.69
N SER A 152 -12.30 4.56 7.25
CA SER A 152 -12.62 3.33 8.02
C SER A 152 -11.72 3.16 9.26
N THR A 153 -10.63 3.92 9.36
CA THR A 153 -9.71 3.85 10.50
C THR A 153 -9.31 5.25 10.98
N PRO A 154 -9.01 5.44 12.29
CA PRO A 154 -8.55 6.73 12.81
C PRO A 154 -7.16 7.14 12.29
N PHE A 155 -6.40 6.20 11.71
CA PHE A 155 -5.06 6.47 11.18
C PHE A 155 -5.06 7.59 10.13
N PHE A 156 -6.08 7.65 9.29
CA PHE A 156 -6.14 8.67 8.25
C PHE A 156 -6.33 10.09 8.78
N GLN A 157 -6.86 10.27 10.00
CA GLN A 157 -6.91 11.58 10.65
C GLN A 157 -5.51 12.14 10.86
N LEU A 158 -4.56 11.28 11.29
CA LEU A 158 -3.17 11.64 11.43
C LEU A 158 -2.54 12.02 10.08
N VAL A 159 -2.80 11.22 9.05
CA VAL A 159 -2.35 11.48 7.68
C VAL A 159 -2.87 12.83 7.18
N TYR A 160 -4.16 13.09 7.35
CA TYR A 160 -4.81 14.31 6.92
C TYR A 160 -4.26 15.56 7.63
N ALA A 161 -3.88 15.42 8.90
CA ALA A 161 -3.32 16.51 9.69
C ALA A 161 -1.86 16.81 9.37
N ILE A 162 -1.04 15.78 9.13
CA ILE A 162 0.43 15.90 9.07
C ILE A 162 0.94 15.95 7.63
N VAL A 163 0.35 15.16 6.70
CA VAL A 163 0.91 15.02 5.35
C VAL A 163 0.46 16.18 4.46
N PRO A 164 1.41 17.03 4.01
CA PRO A 164 1.07 18.16 3.14
C PRO A 164 0.38 17.70 1.84
N GLY A 165 -0.60 18.45 1.40
CA GLY A 165 -1.29 18.17 0.13
C GLY A 165 -2.45 17.19 0.23
N THR A 166 -2.59 16.41 1.31
CA THR A 166 -3.69 15.44 1.49
C THR A 166 -5.07 16.08 1.34
N LYS A 167 -5.23 17.34 1.76
CA LYS A 167 -6.47 18.12 1.64
C LYS A 167 -6.94 18.38 0.21
N PHE A 168 -6.06 18.24 -0.77
CA PHE A 168 -6.38 18.46 -2.19
C PHE A 168 -6.78 17.17 -2.93
N PHE A 169 -6.62 16.03 -2.28
CA PHE A 169 -6.85 14.73 -2.88
C PHE A 169 -7.98 13.99 -2.17
N ARG A 170 -8.54 13.03 -2.88
CA ARG A 170 -9.53 12.07 -2.38
C ARG A 170 -9.09 10.66 -2.74
N ALA A 171 -9.90 9.68 -2.39
CA ALA A 171 -9.65 8.28 -2.68
C ALA A 171 -8.32 7.78 -2.07
N PRO A 172 -8.23 7.72 -0.72
CA PRO A 172 -7.07 7.17 -0.05
C PRO A 172 -6.80 5.72 -0.46
N SER A 173 -7.82 5.01 -0.93
CA SER A 173 -7.72 3.66 -1.49
C SER A 173 -6.72 3.55 -2.65
N THR A 174 -6.42 4.65 -3.37
CA THR A 174 -5.37 4.64 -4.40
C THR A 174 -3.98 4.31 -3.84
N MET A 175 -3.77 4.38 -2.51
CA MET A 175 -2.53 3.91 -1.87
C MET A 175 -2.33 2.39 -2.00
N MET A 176 -3.35 1.65 -2.43
CA MET A 176 -3.27 0.21 -2.71
C MET A 176 -2.15 -0.17 -3.67
N PHE A 177 -1.76 0.69 -4.62
CA PHE A 177 -0.64 0.36 -5.50
C PHE A 177 0.70 0.26 -4.74
N VAL A 178 0.90 1.10 -3.70
CA VAL A 178 2.09 1.03 -2.83
C VAL A 178 2.05 -0.24 -1.98
N PHE A 179 0.87 -0.57 -1.46
CA PHE A 179 0.65 -1.82 -0.73
C PHE A 179 0.96 -3.04 -1.59
N ALA A 180 0.38 -3.10 -2.79
CA ALA A 180 0.61 -4.20 -3.74
C ALA A 180 2.09 -4.32 -4.13
N PHE A 181 2.77 -3.22 -4.40
CA PHE A 181 4.20 -3.20 -4.69
C PHE A 181 5.03 -3.73 -3.51
N SER A 182 4.71 -3.30 -2.29
CA SER A 182 5.39 -3.76 -1.07
C SER A 182 5.21 -5.26 -0.85
N VAL A 183 3.99 -5.76 -1.04
CA VAL A 183 3.66 -7.19 -0.96
C VAL A 183 4.40 -7.99 -2.02
N ALA A 184 4.49 -7.49 -3.26
CA ALA A 184 5.23 -8.14 -4.35
C ALA A 184 6.73 -8.26 -4.03
N LEU A 185 7.35 -7.22 -3.47
CA LEU A 185 8.75 -7.26 -3.03
C LEU A 185 8.98 -8.28 -1.91
N LEU A 186 8.07 -8.35 -0.95
CA LEU A 186 8.14 -9.35 0.11
C LEU A 186 7.94 -10.77 -0.46
N ALA A 187 7.00 -10.95 -1.39
CA ALA A 187 6.79 -12.22 -2.06
C ALA A 187 8.02 -12.67 -2.87
N ALA A 188 8.73 -11.75 -3.50
CA ALA A 188 9.98 -12.06 -4.21
C ALA A 188 11.04 -12.67 -3.27
N LEU A 189 11.19 -12.13 -2.05
CA LEU A 189 12.05 -12.73 -1.03
C LEU A 189 11.55 -14.09 -0.56
N GLY A 190 10.24 -14.27 -0.47
CA GLY A 190 9.62 -15.56 -0.16
C GLY A 190 9.89 -16.60 -1.23
N THR A 191 9.83 -16.20 -2.49
CA THR A 191 10.16 -17.05 -3.65
C THR A 191 11.61 -17.51 -3.61
N GLU A 192 12.54 -16.61 -3.29
CA GLU A 192 13.95 -16.97 -3.12
C GLU A 192 14.13 -18.08 -2.07
N ARG A 193 13.41 -17.98 -0.95
CA ARG A 193 13.44 -19.00 0.09
C ARG A 193 12.82 -20.33 -0.36
N LEU A 194 11.73 -20.26 -1.10
CA LEU A 194 11.07 -21.44 -1.67
C LEU A 194 12.01 -22.17 -2.63
N LEU A 195 12.64 -21.45 -3.56
CA LEU A 195 13.59 -22.00 -4.53
C LEU A 195 14.84 -22.57 -3.87
N ALA A 196 15.26 -22.00 -2.73
CA ALA A 196 16.35 -22.54 -1.92
C ALA A 196 15.97 -23.82 -1.12
N GLY A 197 14.78 -24.37 -1.30
CA GLY A 197 14.30 -25.56 -0.59
C GLY A 197 14.08 -25.35 0.92
N ARG A 198 13.98 -24.11 1.38
CA ARG A 198 13.87 -23.76 2.81
C ARG A 198 12.42 -23.63 3.30
N ALA A 199 11.43 -23.88 2.44
CA ALA A 199 10.04 -23.97 2.84
C ALA A 199 9.76 -25.37 3.41
N THR A 200 9.12 -25.43 4.57
CA THR A 200 8.77 -26.71 5.19
C THR A 200 7.45 -27.24 4.65
N ALA A 201 7.31 -28.59 4.56
CA ALA A 201 6.05 -29.21 4.19
C ALA A 201 4.89 -28.78 5.10
N ARG A 202 5.16 -28.58 6.40
CA ARG A 202 4.16 -28.08 7.37
C ARG A 202 3.63 -26.70 6.99
N TYR A 203 4.49 -25.83 6.47
CA TYR A 203 4.08 -24.51 5.98
C TYR A 203 3.12 -24.64 4.79
N ALA A 204 3.47 -25.45 3.80
CA ALA A 204 2.63 -25.70 2.62
C ALA A 204 1.27 -26.32 3.01
N ILE A 205 1.29 -27.34 3.87
CA ILE A 205 0.05 -27.99 4.36
C ILE A 205 -0.79 -26.98 5.16
N GLY A 206 -0.20 -26.18 6.03
CA GLY A 206 -0.91 -25.16 6.80
C GLY A 206 -1.67 -24.17 5.89
N TRP A 207 -1.03 -23.74 4.80
CA TRP A 207 -1.67 -22.86 3.83
C TRP A 207 -2.74 -23.54 2.99
N LEU A 208 -2.52 -24.80 2.60
CA LEU A 208 -3.56 -25.58 1.90
C LEU A 208 -4.80 -25.74 2.77
N VAL A 209 -4.62 -26.06 4.06
CA VAL A 209 -5.72 -26.20 5.01
C VAL A 209 -6.42 -24.85 5.23
N ALA A 210 -5.66 -23.76 5.41
CA ALA A 210 -6.24 -22.41 5.57
C ALA A 210 -7.00 -21.99 4.30
N GLY A 211 -6.43 -22.19 3.12
CA GLY A 211 -7.09 -21.90 1.85
C GLY A 211 -8.35 -22.70 1.64
N ALA A 212 -8.32 -23.99 1.93
CA ALA A 212 -9.51 -24.86 1.87
C ALA A 212 -10.59 -24.41 2.87
N ALA A 213 -10.21 -24.06 4.11
CA ALA A 213 -11.14 -23.55 5.10
C ALA A 213 -11.78 -22.22 4.66
N ILE A 214 -10.99 -21.29 4.13
CA ILE A 214 -11.50 -20.03 3.59
C ILE A 214 -12.47 -20.28 2.44
N ALA A 215 -12.12 -21.17 1.51
CA ALA A 215 -12.98 -21.52 0.38
C ALA A 215 -14.30 -22.15 0.86
N LEU A 216 -14.26 -23.07 1.82
CA LEU A 216 -15.46 -23.67 2.41
C LEU A 216 -16.33 -22.64 3.13
N LEU A 217 -15.75 -21.73 3.91
CA LEU A 217 -16.49 -20.67 4.58
C LEU A 217 -17.11 -19.70 3.57
N ALA A 218 -16.40 -19.38 2.48
CA ALA A 218 -16.92 -18.54 1.41
C ALA A 218 -18.12 -19.20 0.71
N THR A 219 -18.02 -20.48 0.35
CA THR A 219 -19.12 -21.22 -0.29
C THR A 219 -20.31 -21.45 0.64
N ALA A 220 -20.08 -21.54 1.96
CA ALA A 220 -21.12 -21.62 2.96
C ALA A 220 -21.80 -20.26 3.26
N GLY A 221 -21.37 -19.18 2.62
CA GLY A 221 -21.95 -17.85 2.84
C GLY A 221 -21.54 -17.17 4.16
N ALA A 222 -20.62 -17.76 4.93
CA ALA A 222 -20.22 -17.23 6.23
C ALA A 222 -19.63 -15.81 6.13
N PHE A 223 -18.87 -15.52 5.08
CA PHE A 223 -18.31 -14.19 4.85
C PHE A 223 -19.36 -13.16 4.43
N THR A 224 -20.40 -13.58 3.70
CA THR A 224 -21.48 -12.70 3.28
C THR A 224 -22.27 -12.25 4.50
N SER A 225 -22.59 -13.16 5.42
CA SER A 225 -23.27 -12.84 6.67
C SER A 225 -22.43 -11.92 7.56
N PHE A 226 -21.12 -12.14 7.65
CA PHE A 226 -20.18 -11.30 8.38
C PHE A 226 -20.08 -9.90 7.75
N ALA A 227 -19.93 -9.84 6.44
CA ALA A 227 -19.80 -8.58 5.72
C ALA A 227 -21.09 -7.74 5.76
N LEU A 228 -22.27 -8.37 5.66
CA LEU A 228 -23.55 -7.69 5.84
C LEU A 228 -23.70 -7.13 7.27
N GLY A 229 -23.20 -7.81 8.29
CA GLY A 229 -23.15 -7.30 9.65
C GLY A 229 -22.22 -6.12 9.87
N LEU A 230 -21.27 -5.87 8.97
CA LEU A 230 -20.40 -4.68 9.00
C LEU A 230 -20.98 -3.47 8.24
N VAL A 231 -21.99 -3.69 7.41
CA VAL A 231 -22.61 -2.69 6.55
C VAL A 231 -23.89 -2.11 7.17
N VAL A 232 -24.50 -2.85 8.08
CA VAL A 232 -25.67 -2.42 8.89
C VAL A 232 -25.21 -1.72 10.16
#